data_04a4063812ea133d2aab0738222f46fa
#
_entry.id   04a4063812ea133d2aab0738222f46fa
#
_cell.length_a   1.000
_cell.length_b   1.000
_cell.length_c   1.000
_cell.angle_alpha   90.00
_cell.angle_beta   90.00
_cell.angle_gamma   90.00
#
_symmetry.space_group_name_H-M   'P 1'
#
loop_
_entity.id
_entity.type
_entity.pdbx_description
1 polymer ?
#
loop_
_entity_poly.entity_id
_entity_poly.type
_entity_poly.pdbx_seq_one_letter_code
_entity_poly.pdbx_strand_id
1 'polypeptide(L)'
;MDTIETKGAGETKTTGLLSRLPSRLHHHAFVVRDHEVNRRFFEDLLGIPLAATWCEKNFSAEMQKEIEFCHTFFAMQDGSALAFFQFADPDMYELTQAERPPKIGRYDHIAFKAEPETYDELKRRLESAGEKYRETNHGYCKSIYVASPDGLIVEFTQDPEDVAEIDAARRADAHHELARWLSGDRRTNNELRGRHI
;
A
#
# COMPACT_ATOMS: atom_id res chain seq x y z
N MET A 1 -44.83 28.03 -5.47
CA MET A 1 -44.83 26.72 -4.77
C MET A 1 -44.37 25.69 -5.79
N ASP A 2 -43.07 25.56 -5.94
CA ASP A 2 -42.47 24.65 -6.90
C ASP A 2 -42.04 23.39 -6.14
N THR A 3 -42.74 22.32 -6.45
CA THR A 3 -42.44 20.99 -5.94
C THR A 3 -41.17 20.47 -6.60
N ILE A 4 -40.09 20.29 -5.81
CA ILE A 4 -38.90 19.62 -6.24
C ILE A 4 -39.19 18.12 -6.28
N GLU A 5 -39.35 17.58 -7.49
CA GLU A 5 -39.36 16.13 -7.72
C GLU A 5 -37.94 15.56 -7.42
N THR A 6 -37.80 14.83 -6.34
CA THR A 6 -36.64 13.98 -6.07
C THR A 6 -36.69 12.82 -7.05
N LYS A 7 -35.84 12.86 -8.09
CA LYS A 7 -35.56 11.68 -8.90
C LYS A 7 -34.93 10.61 -8.00
N GLY A 8 -35.67 9.54 -7.79
CA GLY A 8 -35.18 8.35 -7.10
C GLY A 8 -33.92 7.84 -7.82
N ALA A 9 -32.83 7.69 -7.06
CA ALA A 9 -31.63 6.99 -7.51
C ALA A 9 -32.01 5.54 -7.81
N GLY A 10 -32.15 5.21 -9.09
CA GLY A 10 -32.32 3.84 -9.54
C GLY A 10 -31.07 3.05 -9.11
N GLU A 11 -31.26 2.03 -8.28
CA GLU A 11 -30.23 1.04 -7.96
C GLU A 11 -29.78 0.37 -9.27
N THR A 12 -28.64 0.79 -9.78
CA THR A 12 -27.93 0.04 -10.81
C THR A 12 -27.37 -1.22 -10.14
N LYS A 13 -28.15 -2.30 -10.16
CA LYS A 13 -27.61 -3.64 -9.84
C LYS A 13 -26.59 -4.00 -10.90
N THR A 14 -25.31 -3.73 -10.61
CA THR A 14 -24.20 -4.31 -11.35
C THR A 14 -24.14 -5.80 -11.01
N THR A 15 -24.75 -6.61 -11.84
CA THR A 15 -24.72 -8.07 -11.71
C THR A 15 -23.54 -8.61 -12.51
N GLY A 16 -22.47 -9.00 -11.82
CA GLY A 16 -21.34 -9.73 -12.41
C GLY A 16 -19.96 -9.07 -12.18
N LEU A 17 -18.94 -9.84 -12.41
CA LEU A 17 -17.55 -9.38 -12.39
C LEU A 17 -17.24 -8.58 -13.65
N LEU A 18 -16.20 -7.74 -13.59
CA LEU A 18 -15.70 -7.03 -14.77
C LEU A 18 -15.29 -8.05 -15.85
N SER A 19 -15.66 -7.80 -17.10
CA SER A 19 -15.25 -8.62 -18.26
C SER A 19 -13.73 -8.57 -18.48
N ARG A 20 -13.09 -7.48 -18.07
CA ARG A 20 -11.63 -7.32 -18.06
C ARG A 20 -11.21 -6.61 -16.78
N LEU A 21 -10.31 -7.24 -16.03
CA LEU A 21 -9.76 -6.66 -14.80
C LEU A 21 -8.79 -5.52 -15.12
N PRO A 22 -8.60 -4.55 -14.19
CA PRO A 22 -7.47 -3.63 -14.26
C PRO A 22 -6.16 -4.39 -14.40
N SER A 23 -5.25 -3.89 -15.22
CA SER A 23 -4.01 -4.62 -15.59
C SER A 23 -2.97 -4.66 -14.46
N ARG A 24 -2.89 -3.59 -13.66
CA ARG A 24 -1.97 -3.43 -12.53
C ARG A 24 -2.37 -2.25 -11.67
N LEU A 25 -1.75 -2.12 -10.51
CA LEU A 25 -1.82 -0.86 -9.77
C LEU A 25 -1.09 0.22 -10.58
N HIS A 26 -1.70 1.40 -10.79
CA HIS A 26 -1.01 2.51 -11.48
C HIS A 26 -0.05 3.20 -10.51
N HIS A 27 -0.54 3.67 -9.39
CA HIS A 27 0.25 4.17 -8.28
C HIS A 27 -0.58 4.12 -6.99
N HIS A 28 0.11 4.16 -5.87
CA HIS A 28 -0.47 4.38 -4.55
C HIS A 28 0.14 5.64 -3.96
N ALA A 29 -0.71 6.57 -3.52
CA ALA A 29 -0.28 7.87 -3.03
C ALA A 29 -0.42 8.00 -1.51
N PHE A 30 0.59 8.60 -0.88
CA PHE A 30 0.64 8.91 0.55
C PHE A 30 1.03 10.37 0.76
N VAL A 31 0.72 10.90 1.92
CA VAL A 31 1.19 12.23 2.32
C VAL A 31 2.44 12.08 3.19
N VAL A 32 3.47 12.87 2.88
CA VAL A 32 4.73 12.93 3.62
C VAL A 32 4.99 14.35 4.12
N ARG A 33 5.76 14.46 5.18
CA ARG A 33 6.14 15.74 5.75
C ARG A 33 7.21 16.45 4.91
N ASP A 34 8.18 15.68 4.40
CA ASP A 34 9.36 16.19 3.72
C ASP A 34 9.79 15.24 2.59
N HIS A 35 9.75 15.74 1.35
CA HIS A 35 10.13 14.98 0.16
C HIS A 35 11.61 14.60 0.12
N GLU A 36 12.52 15.42 0.66
CA GLU A 36 13.96 15.09 0.63
C GLU A 36 14.27 13.96 1.63
N VAL A 37 13.65 13.98 2.81
CA VAL A 37 13.77 12.87 3.78
C VAL A 37 13.19 11.59 3.18
N ASN A 38 12.05 11.70 2.51
CA ASN A 38 11.40 10.57 1.83
C ASN A 38 12.23 10.04 0.65
N ARG A 39 12.82 10.94 -0.17
CA ARG A 39 13.70 10.58 -1.29
C ARG A 39 14.93 9.80 -0.79
N ARG A 40 15.59 10.28 0.26
CA ARG A 40 16.74 9.56 0.85
C ARG A 40 16.37 8.15 1.31
N PHE A 41 15.17 7.99 1.86
CA PHE A 41 14.71 6.66 2.26
C PHE A 41 14.47 5.76 1.03
N PHE A 42 13.67 6.20 0.04
CA PHE A 42 13.32 5.34 -1.08
C PHE A 42 14.44 5.19 -2.11
N GLU A 43 15.11 6.29 -2.49
CA GLU A 43 16.15 6.25 -3.53
C GLU A 43 17.52 5.90 -2.98
N ASP A 44 18.02 6.63 -1.97
CA ASP A 44 19.40 6.43 -1.50
C ASP A 44 19.52 5.13 -0.68
N LEU A 45 18.57 4.85 0.22
CA LEU A 45 18.61 3.66 1.07
C LEU A 45 18.09 2.42 0.36
N LEU A 46 16.83 2.44 -0.12
CA LEU A 46 16.19 1.25 -0.71
C LEU A 46 16.57 1.02 -2.17
N GLY A 47 17.10 2.04 -2.87
CA GLY A 47 17.49 1.93 -4.28
C GLY A 47 16.31 2.02 -5.26
N ILE A 48 15.15 2.51 -4.83
CA ILE A 48 13.96 2.68 -5.66
C ILE A 48 13.99 4.09 -6.26
N PRO A 49 14.21 4.25 -7.59
CA PRO A 49 14.53 5.55 -8.18
C PRO A 49 13.33 6.50 -8.22
N LEU A 50 13.60 7.79 -7.99
CA LEU A 50 12.66 8.87 -8.26
C LEU A 50 12.46 8.99 -9.77
N ALA A 51 11.23 8.78 -10.26
CA ALA A 51 10.91 8.76 -11.69
C ALA A 51 10.20 10.02 -12.18
N ALA A 52 9.45 10.70 -11.32
CA ALA A 52 8.74 11.92 -11.68
C ALA A 52 8.47 12.81 -10.47
N THR A 53 8.41 14.12 -10.72
CA THR A 53 8.02 15.15 -9.74
C THR A 53 7.10 16.16 -10.42
N TRP A 54 5.92 16.38 -9.84
CA TRP A 54 4.95 17.36 -10.31
C TRP A 54 4.66 18.35 -9.20
N CYS A 55 4.76 19.65 -9.50
CA CYS A 55 4.40 20.73 -8.58
C CYS A 55 3.16 21.42 -9.12
N GLU A 56 2.12 21.44 -8.31
CA GLU A 56 0.80 21.92 -8.73
C GLU A 56 0.14 22.73 -7.63
N LYS A 57 -0.92 23.46 -8.00
CA LYS A 57 -1.82 24.10 -7.08
C LYS A 57 -3.26 24.03 -7.55
N ASN A 58 -4.15 23.79 -6.62
CA ASN A 58 -5.59 23.66 -6.89
C ASN A 58 -6.39 24.40 -5.83
N PHE A 59 -7.49 25.02 -6.25
CA PHE A 59 -8.45 25.57 -5.30
C PHE A 59 -9.33 24.45 -4.71
N SER A 60 -9.27 24.29 -3.40
CA SER A 60 -10.16 23.37 -2.67
C SER A 60 -11.45 24.09 -2.31
N ALA A 61 -12.57 23.69 -2.93
CA ALA A 61 -13.87 24.23 -2.60
C ALA A 61 -14.31 23.84 -1.17
N GLU A 62 -13.85 22.70 -0.66
CA GLU A 62 -14.15 22.21 0.68
C GLU A 62 -13.42 23.06 1.76
N MET A 63 -12.14 23.34 1.52
CA MET A 63 -11.31 24.13 2.45
C MET A 63 -11.33 25.62 2.19
N GLN A 64 -11.99 26.08 1.10
CA GLN A 64 -12.10 27.48 0.67
C GLN A 64 -10.72 28.17 0.53
N LYS A 65 -9.69 27.42 0.10
CA LYS A 65 -8.34 27.94 -0.10
C LYS A 65 -7.62 27.29 -1.26
N GLU A 66 -6.60 27.97 -1.78
CA GLU A 66 -5.66 27.39 -2.73
C GLU A 66 -4.71 26.44 -1.97
N ILE A 67 -4.50 25.24 -2.52
CA ILE A 67 -3.61 24.22 -1.96
C ILE A 67 -2.48 24.01 -2.96
N GLU A 68 -1.26 24.28 -2.52
CA GLU A 68 -0.03 24.05 -3.27
C GLU A 68 0.64 22.76 -2.78
N PHE A 69 1.05 21.92 -3.70
CA PHE A 69 1.68 20.63 -3.38
C PHE A 69 2.71 20.21 -4.41
N CYS A 70 3.61 19.37 -3.97
CA CYS A 70 4.53 18.61 -4.80
C CYS A 70 4.15 17.14 -4.76
N HIS A 71 4.17 16.46 -5.89
CA HIS A 71 3.81 15.06 -6.05
C HIS A 71 4.96 14.31 -6.70
N THR A 72 5.61 13.41 -5.96
CA THR A 72 6.74 12.59 -6.40
C THR A 72 6.31 11.15 -6.67
N PHE A 73 7.02 10.47 -7.59
CA PHE A 73 6.75 9.09 -8.00
C PHE A 73 8.05 8.28 -8.00
N PHE A 74 8.06 7.17 -7.28
CA PHE A 74 9.17 6.21 -7.24
C PHE A 74 8.79 4.96 -8.04
N ALA A 75 9.63 4.61 -9.02
CA ALA A 75 9.27 3.63 -10.07
C ALA A 75 9.35 2.18 -9.60
N MET A 76 8.39 1.38 -10.05
CA MET A 76 8.43 -0.08 -9.98
C MET A 76 8.72 -0.69 -11.35
N GLN A 77 9.19 -1.93 -11.37
CA GLN A 77 9.58 -2.64 -12.58
C GLN A 77 8.45 -2.79 -13.60
N ASP A 78 7.21 -2.93 -13.13
CA ASP A 78 6.01 -3.07 -13.98
C ASP A 78 5.45 -1.75 -14.49
N GLY A 79 6.13 -0.62 -14.23
CA GLY A 79 5.68 0.73 -14.55
C GLY A 79 4.61 1.30 -13.63
N SER A 80 4.30 0.61 -12.51
CA SER A 80 3.57 1.24 -11.41
C SER A 80 4.51 2.14 -10.60
N ALA A 81 3.97 2.90 -9.66
CA ALA A 81 4.76 3.74 -8.79
C ALA A 81 4.20 3.81 -7.37
N LEU A 82 5.10 4.02 -6.43
CA LEU A 82 4.76 4.56 -5.13
C LEU A 82 4.85 6.07 -5.20
N ALA A 83 3.78 6.77 -4.83
CA ALA A 83 3.68 8.21 -5.00
C ALA A 83 3.52 8.94 -3.66
N PHE A 84 3.99 10.18 -3.58
CA PHE A 84 3.94 10.95 -2.34
C PHE A 84 3.55 12.39 -2.61
N PHE A 85 2.73 12.95 -1.72
CA PHE A 85 2.38 14.35 -1.67
C PHE A 85 3.06 15.03 -0.50
N GLN A 86 3.69 16.18 -0.76
CA GLN A 86 4.05 17.15 0.26
C GLN A 86 3.31 18.44 -0.03
N PHE A 87 2.64 18.99 0.97
CA PHE A 87 1.95 20.28 0.88
C PHE A 87 2.90 21.42 1.24
N ALA A 88 2.74 22.57 0.59
CA ALA A 88 3.45 23.79 0.97
C ALA A 88 3.02 24.30 2.36
N ASP A 89 1.75 24.08 2.71
CA ASP A 89 1.20 24.37 4.03
C ASP A 89 1.41 23.15 4.96
N PRO A 90 2.27 23.26 6.01
CA PRO A 90 2.57 22.14 6.90
C PRO A 90 1.35 21.65 7.71
N ASP A 91 0.35 22.51 7.93
CA ASP A 91 -0.86 22.12 8.67
C ASP A 91 -1.65 21.06 7.91
N MET A 92 -1.52 21.01 6.59
CA MET A 92 -2.13 19.97 5.76
C MET A 92 -1.59 18.57 6.08
N TYR A 93 -0.30 18.46 6.40
CA TYR A 93 0.29 17.17 6.83
C TYR A 93 -0.30 16.74 8.18
N GLU A 94 -0.40 17.66 9.15
CA GLU A 94 -0.92 17.35 10.48
C GLU A 94 -2.37 16.84 10.42
N LEU A 95 -3.20 17.40 9.53
CA LEU A 95 -4.56 16.92 9.33
C LEU A 95 -4.62 15.45 8.90
N THR A 96 -3.65 15.00 8.09
CA THR A 96 -3.61 13.60 7.62
C THR A 96 -3.15 12.62 8.70
N GLN A 97 -2.46 13.09 9.75
CA GLN A 97 -1.94 12.24 10.83
C GLN A 97 -2.94 12.05 11.98
N ALA A 98 -3.93 12.94 12.12
CA ALA A 98 -4.86 12.95 13.25
C ALA A 98 -5.74 11.69 13.37
N GLU A 99 -5.88 10.90 12.31
CA GLU A 99 -6.81 9.77 12.25
C GLU A 99 -6.15 8.38 12.39
N ARG A 100 -4.80 8.29 12.50
CA ARG A 100 -4.11 6.99 12.55
C ARG A 100 -3.69 6.59 13.97
N PRO A 101 -4.37 5.62 14.61
CA PRO A 101 -3.92 5.10 15.90
C PRO A 101 -2.55 4.40 15.77
N PRO A 102 -1.49 4.82 16.48
CA PRO A 102 -0.13 4.28 16.33
C PRO A 102 -0.03 2.77 16.59
N LYS A 103 -0.91 2.23 17.42
CA LYS A 103 -0.87 0.81 17.87
C LYS A 103 -1.34 -0.20 16.82
N ILE A 104 -2.17 0.23 15.86
CA ILE A 104 -2.71 -0.65 14.81
C ILE A 104 -2.19 -0.29 13.42
N GLY A 105 -1.42 0.79 13.29
CA GLY A 105 -0.86 1.26 12.01
C GLY A 105 -0.01 0.21 11.28
N ARG A 106 0.54 -0.79 12.00
CA ARG A 106 1.30 -1.89 11.39
C ARG A 106 0.48 -2.80 10.46
N TYR A 107 -0.85 -2.74 10.55
CA TYR A 107 -1.74 -3.48 9.63
C TYR A 107 -2.01 -2.71 8.35
N ASP A 108 -1.78 -1.38 8.35
CA ASP A 108 -1.81 -0.56 7.16
C ASP A 108 -0.41 -0.53 6.56
N HIS A 109 -0.22 -1.23 5.46
CA HIS A 109 1.08 -1.32 4.78
C HIS A 109 0.88 -1.46 3.28
N ILE A 110 1.96 -1.20 2.54
CA ILE A 110 2.04 -1.52 1.12
C ILE A 110 3.06 -2.63 0.92
N ALA A 111 2.69 -3.66 0.20
CA ALA A 111 3.55 -4.80 -0.10
C ALA A 111 4.00 -4.78 -1.56
N PHE A 112 5.29 -5.01 -1.77
CA PHE A 112 5.91 -5.19 -3.07
C PHE A 112 6.46 -6.61 -3.19
N LYS A 113 6.21 -7.25 -4.31
CA LYS A 113 6.90 -8.48 -4.65
C LYS A 113 8.39 -8.17 -4.91
N ALA A 114 9.25 -8.92 -4.30
CA ALA A 114 10.69 -8.89 -4.52
C ALA A 114 11.18 -10.27 -4.96
N GLU A 115 11.94 -10.33 -6.04
CA GLU A 115 12.65 -11.53 -6.40
C GLU A 115 13.77 -11.83 -5.36
N PRO A 116 14.25 -13.07 -5.22
CA PRO A 116 15.19 -13.44 -4.17
C PRO A 116 16.42 -12.53 -4.08
N GLU A 117 17.02 -12.18 -5.21
CA GLU A 117 18.19 -11.31 -5.27
C GLU A 117 17.90 -9.89 -4.76
N THR A 118 16.73 -9.36 -5.11
CA THR A 118 16.27 -8.04 -4.64
C THR A 118 15.97 -8.07 -3.14
N TYR A 119 15.33 -9.13 -2.67
CA TYR A 119 15.05 -9.32 -1.24
C TYR A 119 16.34 -9.33 -0.40
N ASP A 120 17.34 -10.11 -0.82
CA ASP A 120 18.63 -10.19 -0.15
C ASP A 120 19.42 -8.89 -0.22
N GLU A 121 19.33 -8.15 -1.33
CA GLU A 121 19.95 -6.84 -1.45
C GLU A 121 19.33 -5.82 -0.50
N LEU A 122 18.00 -5.75 -0.44
CA LEU A 122 17.26 -4.86 0.48
C LEU A 122 17.65 -5.14 1.93
N LYS A 123 17.70 -6.42 2.31
CA LYS A 123 18.13 -6.82 3.66
C LYS A 123 19.53 -6.31 3.98
N ARG A 124 20.49 -6.53 3.08
CA ARG A 124 21.87 -6.04 3.26
C ARG A 124 21.96 -4.51 3.35
N ARG A 125 21.15 -3.78 2.58
CA ARG A 125 21.10 -2.30 2.63
C ARG A 125 20.58 -1.81 3.98
N LEU A 126 19.50 -2.38 4.47
CA LEU A 126 18.93 -2.04 5.78
C LEU A 126 19.90 -2.34 6.92
N GLU A 127 20.52 -3.53 6.91
CA GLU A 127 21.54 -3.92 7.90
C GLU A 127 22.75 -2.98 7.88
N SER A 128 23.27 -2.66 6.70
CA SER A 128 24.43 -1.76 6.54
C SER A 128 24.13 -0.32 6.99
N ALA A 129 22.89 0.13 6.85
CA ALA A 129 22.45 1.43 7.31
C ALA A 129 22.07 1.46 8.80
N GLY A 130 22.01 0.31 9.47
CA GLY A 130 21.55 0.20 10.86
C GLY A 130 20.05 0.47 11.02
N GLU A 131 19.28 0.34 9.92
CA GLU A 131 17.84 0.52 9.94
C GLU A 131 17.13 -0.67 10.59
N LYS A 132 16.10 -0.36 11.39
CA LYS A 132 15.28 -1.37 12.03
C LYS A 132 14.27 -1.94 11.05
N TYR A 133 14.30 -3.23 10.86
CA TYR A 133 13.28 -3.94 10.08
C TYR A 133 12.81 -5.20 10.82
N ARG A 134 11.69 -5.76 10.40
CA ARG A 134 11.16 -7.04 10.89
C ARG A 134 11.06 -8.01 9.73
N GLU A 135 11.66 -9.17 9.87
CA GLU A 135 11.49 -10.29 8.94
C GLU A 135 10.44 -11.27 9.48
N THR A 136 9.56 -11.75 8.63
CA THR A 136 8.52 -12.71 9.00
C THR A 136 8.34 -13.75 7.89
N ASN A 137 8.41 -15.01 8.26
CA ASN A 137 8.00 -16.11 7.41
C ASN A 137 6.54 -16.46 7.71
N HIS A 138 5.66 -16.25 6.73
CA HIS A 138 4.23 -16.55 6.83
C HIS A 138 3.89 -17.98 6.39
N GLY A 139 4.87 -18.71 5.81
CA GLY A 139 4.71 -20.04 5.24
C GLY A 139 4.20 -20.02 3.80
N TYR A 140 3.42 -19.00 3.42
CA TYR A 140 2.98 -18.76 2.05
C TYR A 140 3.74 -17.61 1.36
N CYS A 141 4.50 -16.84 2.12
CA CYS A 141 5.47 -15.85 1.66
C CYS A 141 6.44 -15.52 2.80
N LYS A 142 7.57 -14.91 2.46
CA LYS A 142 8.54 -14.38 3.41
C LYS A 142 8.70 -12.90 3.20
N SER A 143 8.62 -12.09 4.25
CA SER A 143 8.52 -10.64 4.13
C SER A 143 9.49 -9.89 5.04
N ILE A 144 10.04 -8.78 4.53
CA ILE A 144 10.73 -7.73 5.29
C ILE A 144 9.77 -6.55 5.43
N TYR A 145 9.62 -6.03 6.64
CA TYR A 145 8.82 -4.84 6.96
C TYR A 145 9.74 -3.74 7.47
N VAL A 146 9.70 -2.59 6.84
CA VAL A 146 10.45 -1.39 7.23
C VAL A 146 9.51 -0.19 7.29
N ALA A 147 9.70 0.71 8.27
CA ALA A 147 8.92 1.93 8.37
C ALA A 147 9.62 3.07 7.63
N SER A 148 8.90 3.78 6.78
CA SER A 148 9.38 5.03 6.21
C SER A 148 9.47 6.13 7.28
N PRO A 149 10.17 7.25 7.02
CA PRO A 149 10.27 8.37 7.97
C PRO A 149 8.90 8.92 8.43
N ASP A 150 7.88 8.86 7.57
CA ASP A 150 6.51 9.30 7.88
C ASP A 150 5.61 8.16 8.40
N GLY A 151 6.20 7.03 8.77
CA GLY A 151 5.49 5.90 9.40
C GLY A 151 4.73 4.98 8.46
N LEU A 152 4.85 5.15 7.13
CA LEU A 152 4.34 4.17 6.18
C LEU A 152 5.12 2.86 6.34
N ILE A 153 4.40 1.77 6.57
CA ILE A 153 5.02 0.45 6.56
C ILE A 153 5.14 -0.05 5.12
N VAL A 154 6.37 -0.30 4.71
CA VAL A 154 6.71 -0.89 3.42
C VAL A 154 7.08 -2.34 3.66
N GLU A 155 6.41 -3.25 2.96
CA GLU A 155 6.67 -4.69 2.97
C GLU A 155 7.30 -5.11 1.65
N PHE A 156 8.35 -5.90 1.71
CA PHE A 156 8.92 -6.58 0.54
C PHE A 156 8.74 -8.07 0.72
N THR A 157 8.00 -8.69 -0.18
CA THR A 157 7.54 -10.07 -0.09
C THR A 157 8.21 -10.94 -1.15
N GLN A 158 8.82 -12.02 -0.72
CA GLN A 158 9.31 -13.10 -1.57
C GLN A 158 8.31 -14.25 -1.56
N ASP A 159 7.91 -14.70 -2.75
CA ASP A 159 7.05 -15.86 -2.91
C ASP A 159 7.83 -17.17 -2.79
N PRO A 160 7.21 -18.26 -2.31
CA PRO A 160 7.77 -19.59 -2.40
C PRO A 160 7.65 -20.16 -3.82
N GLU A 161 8.39 -21.24 -4.13
CA GLU A 161 8.37 -21.88 -5.44
C GLU A 161 6.98 -22.37 -5.86
N ASP A 162 6.16 -22.81 -4.90
CA ASP A 162 4.80 -23.31 -5.13
C ASP A 162 3.70 -22.24 -4.95
N VAL A 163 4.02 -20.96 -5.07
CA VAL A 163 3.06 -19.85 -4.91
C VAL A 163 1.83 -20.00 -5.81
N ALA A 164 2.00 -20.50 -7.04
CA ALA A 164 0.88 -20.68 -7.96
C ALA A 164 -0.16 -21.69 -7.44
N GLU A 165 0.29 -22.75 -6.79
CA GLU A 165 -0.56 -23.77 -6.18
C GLU A 165 -1.27 -23.23 -4.93
N ILE A 166 -0.53 -22.47 -4.11
CA ILE A 166 -1.08 -21.79 -2.93
C ILE A 166 -2.17 -20.81 -3.35
N ASP A 167 -1.90 -19.96 -4.34
CA ASP A 167 -2.85 -18.98 -4.86
C ASP A 167 -4.11 -19.65 -5.44
N ALA A 168 -3.94 -20.73 -6.17
CA ALA A 168 -5.06 -21.48 -6.72
C ALA A 168 -5.96 -22.04 -5.61
N ALA A 169 -5.38 -22.64 -4.59
CA ALA A 169 -6.10 -23.15 -3.43
C ALA A 169 -6.84 -22.03 -2.67
N ARG A 170 -6.16 -20.93 -2.37
CA ARG A 170 -6.77 -19.79 -1.67
C ARG A 170 -7.85 -19.09 -2.47
N ARG A 171 -7.72 -19.03 -3.78
CA ARG A 171 -8.77 -18.50 -4.67
C ARG A 171 -10.01 -19.39 -4.69
N ALA A 172 -9.83 -20.71 -4.64
CA ALA A 172 -10.92 -21.67 -4.63
C ALA A 172 -11.75 -21.61 -3.34
N ASP A 173 -11.14 -21.36 -2.18
CA ASP A 173 -11.80 -21.34 -0.88
C ASP A 173 -12.12 -19.93 -0.35
N ALA A 174 -11.73 -18.84 -1.04
CA ALA A 174 -11.80 -17.47 -0.53
C ALA A 174 -13.18 -17.08 0.00
N HIS A 175 -14.25 -17.34 -0.73
CA HIS A 175 -15.61 -17.01 -0.31
C HIS A 175 -16.10 -17.87 0.86
N HIS A 176 -15.71 -19.13 0.90
CA HIS A 176 -16.02 -20.05 2.00
C HIS A 176 -15.39 -19.54 3.31
N GLU A 177 -14.10 -19.22 3.27
CA GLU A 177 -13.35 -18.73 4.43
C GLU A 177 -13.86 -17.38 4.92
N LEU A 178 -14.22 -16.46 4.00
CA LEU A 178 -14.85 -15.20 4.37
C LEU A 178 -16.21 -15.44 5.06
N ALA A 179 -17.07 -16.30 4.50
CA ALA A 179 -18.37 -16.61 5.09
C ALA A 179 -18.21 -17.24 6.50
N ARG A 180 -17.25 -18.15 6.65
CA ARG A 180 -16.90 -18.74 7.95
C ARG A 180 -16.50 -17.66 8.96
N TRP A 181 -15.62 -16.75 8.59
CA TRP A 181 -15.22 -15.62 9.43
C TRP A 181 -16.41 -14.75 9.83
N LEU A 182 -17.27 -14.39 8.90
CA LEU A 182 -18.46 -13.56 9.14
C LEU A 182 -19.49 -14.25 10.06
N SER A 183 -19.55 -15.58 10.07
CA SER A 183 -20.39 -16.34 10.99
C SER A 183 -19.86 -16.44 12.42
N GLY A 184 -18.67 -15.87 12.71
CA GLY A 184 -18.04 -15.87 14.04
C GLY A 184 -17.02 -16.98 14.26
N ASP A 185 -16.80 -17.88 13.32
CA ASP A 185 -15.72 -18.86 13.40
C ASP A 185 -14.36 -18.19 13.16
N ARG A 186 -13.51 -18.12 14.17
CA ARG A 186 -12.23 -17.42 14.19
C ARG A 186 -11.02 -18.35 14.10
N ARG A 187 -11.22 -19.62 13.78
CA ARG A 187 -10.10 -20.56 13.59
C ARG A 187 -9.22 -20.08 12.44
N THR A 188 -7.92 -20.27 12.62
CA THR A 188 -6.95 -19.96 11.54
C THR A 188 -7.11 -20.95 10.39
N ASN A 189 -6.84 -20.51 9.17
CA ASN A 189 -6.78 -21.35 7.98
C ASN A 189 -5.38 -21.32 7.32
N ASN A 190 -4.38 -20.75 8.01
CA ASN A 190 -3.00 -20.77 7.53
C ASN A 190 -2.29 -22.04 8.02
N GLU A 191 -2.47 -23.11 7.30
CA GLU A 191 -1.85 -24.42 7.55
C GLU A 191 -0.35 -24.42 7.20
N LEU A 192 0.10 -23.42 6.41
CA LEU A 192 1.49 -23.29 5.98
C LEU A 192 2.37 -22.58 7.01
N ARG A 193 1.77 -22.05 8.09
CA ARG A 193 2.53 -21.34 9.13
C ARG A 193 3.56 -22.27 9.78
N GLY A 194 4.83 -21.82 9.76
CA GLY A 194 5.97 -22.60 10.26
C GLY A 194 6.70 -23.42 9.20
N ARG A 195 6.18 -23.45 7.96
CA ARG A 195 6.91 -23.98 6.80
C ARG A 195 8.11 -23.08 6.51
N HIS A 196 9.25 -23.67 6.21
CA HIS A 196 10.43 -22.93 5.74
C HIS A 196 10.33 -22.69 4.22
N ILE A 197 10.53 -21.44 3.82
CA ILE A 197 10.61 -20.99 2.42
C ILE A 197 11.82 -20.10 2.26
#